data_7b601edfbcb611842aeba92e9f5f8168
#
_entry.id   7b601edfbcb611842aeba92e9f5f8168
#
_cell.length_a   1.000
_cell.length_b   1.000
_cell.length_c   1.000
_cell.angle_alpha   90.00
_cell.angle_beta   90.00
_cell.angle_gamma   90.00
#
_symmetry.space_group_name_H-M   'P 1'
#
loop_
_entity.id
_entity.type
_entity.pdbx_description
1 polymer ?
#
loop_
_entity_poly.entity_id
_entity_poly.type
_entity_poly.pdbx_seq_one_letter_code
_entity_poly.pdbx_strand_id
1 'polypeptide(L)'
;MKKMAKGTKYCNMKMQALPTTFAEKQKKKRQRKYRMKKRLTLIIVLGILMGCSIYLLISKQAGEDQLWMPFGYGAANVLSGSMEPAFSAGTLLIIKEEKETKPGEIVVYQAEEELIVHRVISVEGDIIVTKGDANTVCDRPFRSDALKGRVIAWIPYVGAIANILENVVPLLTALILVTVVVRRIRNKEI
;
A
#
# COMPACT_ATOMS: atom_id res chain seq x y z
N MET A 1 1.78 -2.23 -83.16
CA MET A 1 1.39 -3.00 -81.94
C MET A 1 2.27 -2.82 -80.71
N LYS A 2 3.17 -1.82 -80.63
CA LYS A 2 4.06 -1.61 -79.46
C LYS A 2 3.60 -0.53 -78.43
N LYS A 3 2.53 0.23 -78.68
CA LYS A 3 2.07 1.30 -77.79
C LYS A 3 1.03 0.88 -76.73
N MET A 4 0.35 -0.24 -76.89
CA MET A 4 -0.66 -0.72 -75.94
C MET A 4 -0.07 -1.45 -74.71
N ALA A 5 1.14 -2.02 -74.83
CA ALA A 5 1.74 -2.78 -73.73
C ALA A 5 2.35 -1.93 -72.59
N LYS A 6 2.63 -0.61 -72.84
CA LYS A 6 3.16 0.30 -71.83
C LYS A 6 2.09 0.85 -70.87
N GLY A 7 0.83 1.00 -71.34
CA GLY A 7 -0.27 1.51 -70.49
C GLY A 7 -0.75 0.55 -69.43
N THR A 8 -0.79 -0.73 -69.76
CA THR A 8 -1.22 -1.80 -68.84
C THR A 8 -0.20 -2.05 -67.69
N LYS A 9 1.09 -1.90 -67.99
CA LYS A 9 2.16 -2.03 -66.97
C LYS A 9 2.14 -0.89 -65.95
N TYR A 10 1.83 0.34 -66.39
CA TYR A 10 1.72 1.53 -65.52
C TYR A 10 0.46 1.47 -64.62
N CYS A 11 -0.65 0.95 -65.16
CA CYS A 11 -1.90 0.79 -64.39
C CYS A 11 -1.76 -0.29 -63.30
N ASN A 12 -1.13 -1.41 -63.61
CA ASN A 12 -0.85 -2.47 -62.67
C ASN A 12 0.16 -2.06 -61.55
N MET A 13 1.15 -1.24 -61.88
CA MET A 13 2.16 -0.74 -60.92
C MET A 13 1.54 0.27 -59.92
N LYS A 14 0.57 1.10 -60.36
CA LYS A 14 -0.17 2.01 -59.45
C LYS A 14 -1.20 1.27 -58.60
N MET A 15 -1.81 0.20 -59.08
CA MET A 15 -2.83 -0.59 -58.33
C MET A 15 -2.20 -1.43 -57.22
N GLN A 16 -0.95 -1.90 -57.38
CA GLN A 16 -0.21 -2.64 -56.35
C GLN A 16 0.39 -1.77 -55.23
N ALA A 17 0.62 -0.46 -55.50
CA ALA A 17 1.23 0.45 -54.56
C ALA A 17 0.24 1.15 -53.62
N LEU A 18 -1.06 1.28 -53.99
CA LEU A 18 -2.06 1.97 -53.21
C LEU A 18 -2.51 1.24 -51.90
N PRO A 19 -2.73 -0.07 -51.86
CA PRO A 19 -3.16 -0.73 -50.63
C PRO A 19 -2.04 -0.83 -49.59
N THR A 20 -0.79 -0.92 -49.97
CA THR A 20 0.33 -1.03 -49.02
C THR A 20 0.57 0.26 -48.24
N THR A 21 0.46 1.44 -48.84
CA THR A 21 0.62 2.73 -48.15
C THR A 21 -0.49 3.03 -47.16
N PHE A 22 -1.73 2.65 -47.47
CA PHE A 22 -2.87 2.84 -46.57
C PHE A 22 -2.78 1.89 -45.34
N ALA A 23 -2.51 0.62 -45.58
CA ALA A 23 -2.30 -0.38 -44.52
C ALA A 23 -1.13 -0.01 -43.61
N GLU A 24 -0.03 0.49 -44.18
CA GLU A 24 1.15 0.93 -43.43
C GLU A 24 0.87 2.17 -42.56
N LYS A 25 0.11 3.13 -43.07
CA LYS A 25 -0.36 4.30 -42.30
C LYS A 25 -1.25 3.88 -41.14
N GLN A 26 -2.17 2.94 -41.35
CA GLN A 26 -3.03 2.39 -40.29
C GLN A 26 -2.21 1.63 -39.23
N LYS A 27 -1.22 0.83 -39.63
CA LYS A 27 -0.31 0.12 -38.73
C LYS A 27 0.51 1.08 -37.88
N LYS A 28 1.08 2.16 -38.47
CA LYS A 28 1.79 3.22 -37.75
C LYS A 28 0.88 3.96 -36.76
N LYS A 29 -0.36 4.27 -37.14
CA LYS A 29 -1.35 4.93 -36.28
C LYS A 29 -1.74 4.05 -35.09
N ARG A 30 -1.95 2.73 -35.29
CA ARG A 30 -2.20 1.76 -34.22
C ARG A 30 -1.00 1.63 -33.28
N GLN A 31 0.22 1.55 -33.80
CA GLN A 31 1.44 1.51 -32.98
C GLN A 31 1.65 2.77 -32.15
N ARG A 32 1.40 3.98 -32.72
CA ARG A 32 1.45 5.22 -31.95
C ARG A 32 0.44 5.24 -30.82
N LYS A 33 -0.81 4.83 -31.07
CA LYS A 33 -1.88 4.75 -30.05
C LYS A 33 -1.53 3.75 -28.94
N TYR A 34 -0.96 2.61 -29.29
CA TYR A 34 -0.50 1.60 -28.32
C TYR A 34 0.66 2.14 -27.44
N ARG A 35 1.65 2.79 -28.06
CA ARG A 35 2.79 3.41 -27.32
C ARG A 35 2.32 4.52 -26.39
N MET A 36 1.34 5.35 -26.80
CA MET A 36 0.77 6.38 -25.95
C MET A 36 0.01 5.76 -24.75
N LYS A 37 -0.83 4.76 -24.99
CA LYS A 37 -1.54 4.06 -23.90
C LYS A 37 -0.54 3.46 -22.90
N LYS A 38 0.49 2.76 -23.37
CA LYS A 38 1.53 2.17 -22.50
C LYS A 38 2.26 3.22 -21.67
N ARG A 39 2.58 4.39 -22.27
CA ARG A 39 3.21 5.52 -21.54
C ARG A 39 2.27 6.09 -20.48
N LEU A 40 0.99 6.29 -20.83
CA LEU A 40 -0.01 6.80 -19.90
C LEU A 40 -0.22 5.83 -18.71
N THR A 41 -0.36 4.53 -18.97
CA THR A 41 -0.46 3.52 -17.92
C THR A 41 0.78 3.54 -17.01
N LEU A 42 1.97 3.64 -17.57
CA LEU A 42 3.21 3.73 -16.77
C LEU A 42 3.23 4.97 -15.88
N ILE A 43 2.82 6.13 -16.39
CA ILE A 43 2.75 7.38 -15.61
C ILE A 43 1.75 7.25 -14.47
N ILE A 44 0.57 6.66 -14.72
CA ILE A 44 -0.45 6.45 -13.69
C ILE A 44 0.07 5.51 -12.60
N VAL A 45 0.68 4.37 -12.99
CA VAL A 45 1.25 3.42 -12.02
C VAL A 45 2.36 4.06 -11.18
N LEU A 46 3.27 4.81 -11.80
CA LEU A 46 4.32 5.54 -11.08
C LEU A 46 3.74 6.62 -10.14
N GLY A 47 2.68 7.32 -10.57
CA GLY A 47 1.98 8.30 -9.74
C GLY A 47 1.35 7.66 -8.51
N ILE A 48 0.69 6.51 -8.66
CA ILE A 48 0.10 5.75 -7.55
C ILE A 48 1.20 5.27 -6.59
N LEU A 49 2.26 4.65 -7.11
CA LEU A 49 3.38 4.18 -6.28
C LEU A 49 4.06 5.32 -5.51
N MET A 50 4.25 6.46 -6.15
CA MET A 50 4.83 7.64 -5.50
C MET A 50 3.90 8.21 -4.43
N GLY A 51 2.59 8.27 -4.70
CA GLY A 51 1.58 8.68 -3.72
C GLY A 51 1.55 7.75 -2.51
N CYS A 52 1.55 6.44 -2.72
CA CYS A 52 1.68 5.46 -1.64
C CYS A 52 2.97 5.64 -0.83
N SER A 53 4.11 5.85 -1.49
CA SER A 53 5.40 6.03 -0.80
C SER A 53 5.42 7.29 0.06
N ILE A 54 4.88 8.40 -0.45
CA ILE A 54 4.77 9.66 0.30
C ILE A 54 3.82 9.47 1.50
N TYR A 55 2.69 8.81 1.29
CA TYR A 55 1.74 8.50 2.37
C TYR A 55 2.41 7.68 3.49
N LEU A 56 3.16 6.61 3.14
CA LEU A 56 3.87 5.77 4.11
C LEU A 56 4.96 6.54 4.87
N LEU A 57 5.66 7.46 4.20
CA LEU A 57 6.67 8.31 4.86
C LEU A 57 6.04 9.30 5.84
N ILE A 58 4.91 9.91 5.46
CA ILE A 58 4.19 10.85 6.33
C ILE A 58 3.57 10.10 7.53
N SER A 59 3.01 8.92 7.31
CA SER A 59 2.42 8.13 8.39
C SER A 59 3.44 7.71 9.45
N LYS A 60 4.68 7.43 9.06
CA LYS A 60 5.79 7.18 10.00
C LYS A 60 6.19 8.40 10.83
N GLN A 61 6.07 9.61 10.28
CA GLN A 61 6.41 10.85 11.00
C GLN A 61 5.27 11.35 11.89
N ALA A 62 4.04 10.89 11.67
CA ALA A 62 2.87 11.31 12.44
C ALA A 62 2.85 10.79 13.90
N GLY A 63 3.88 10.04 14.31
CA GLY A 63 4.06 9.50 15.66
C GLY A 63 3.30 8.20 15.87
N GLU A 64 3.92 7.26 16.55
CA GLU A 64 3.29 6.01 16.99
C GLU A 64 2.19 6.25 18.05
N ASP A 65 2.05 7.51 18.52
CA ASP A 65 1.26 7.91 19.68
C ASP A 65 -0.24 8.08 19.39
N GLN A 66 -0.65 8.12 18.13
CA GLN A 66 -2.07 8.26 17.79
C GLN A 66 -2.56 7.11 16.93
N LEU A 67 -3.29 6.20 17.55
CA LEU A 67 -4.07 5.22 16.82
C LEU A 67 -5.13 5.94 15.98
N TRP A 68 -4.93 5.98 14.66
CA TRP A 68 -5.89 6.57 13.73
C TRP A 68 -7.12 5.69 13.62
N MET A 69 -8.29 6.22 14.00
CA MET A 69 -9.54 5.46 14.11
C MET A 69 -10.67 6.09 13.28
N PRO A 70 -10.59 6.07 11.94
CA PRO A 70 -11.66 6.59 11.10
C PRO A 70 -12.93 5.77 11.32
N PHE A 71 -14.04 6.49 11.48
CA PHE A 71 -15.36 5.87 11.73
C PHE A 71 -15.42 4.97 12.97
N GLY A 72 -14.53 5.19 13.96
CA GLY A 72 -14.47 4.40 15.19
C GLY A 72 -13.77 3.04 15.06
N TYR A 73 -13.05 2.81 13.96
CA TYR A 73 -12.25 1.59 13.75
C TYR A 73 -10.79 1.93 13.48
N GLY A 74 -9.90 1.21 14.11
CA GLY A 74 -8.45 1.35 13.93
C GLY A 74 -7.78 0.02 13.63
N ALA A 75 -6.52 0.12 13.23
CA ALA A 75 -5.67 -1.04 13.04
C ALA A 75 -4.30 -0.78 13.68
N ALA A 76 -3.74 -1.80 14.34
CA ALA A 76 -2.41 -1.74 14.94
C ALA A 76 -1.65 -3.03 14.66
N ASN A 77 -0.32 -2.91 14.59
CA ASN A 77 0.55 -4.06 14.45
C ASN A 77 1.14 -4.46 15.81
N VAL A 78 1.09 -5.73 16.13
CA VAL A 78 1.69 -6.28 17.36
C VAL A 78 3.19 -6.35 17.21
N LEU A 79 3.92 -5.69 18.11
CA LEU A 79 5.37 -5.61 18.07
C LEU A 79 6.07 -6.62 19.00
N SER A 80 5.37 -7.13 20.01
CA SER A 80 5.93 -8.03 21.02
C SER A 80 5.13 -9.33 21.18
N GLY A 81 5.69 -10.31 21.90
CA GLY A 81 5.03 -11.56 22.23
C GLY A 81 4.24 -11.52 23.55
N SER A 82 3.98 -10.37 24.16
CA SER A 82 3.32 -10.26 25.46
C SER A 82 1.92 -10.87 25.52
N MET A 83 1.28 -11.06 24.37
CA MET A 83 -0.06 -11.65 24.24
C MET A 83 -0.07 -13.09 23.74
N GLU A 84 1.07 -13.75 23.70
CA GLU A 84 1.13 -15.19 23.41
C GLU A 84 0.46 -16.00 24.53
N PRO A 85 -0.29 -17.06 24.22
CA PRO A 85 -0.50 -17.66 22.90
C PRO A 85 -1.67 -17.07 22.08
N ALA A 86 -2.36 -16.05 22.55
CA ALA A 86 -3.54 -15.49 21.85
C ALA A 86 -3.16 -14.97 20.45
N PHE A 87 -2.07 -14.21 20.33
CA PHE A 87 -1.46 -13.80 19.08
C PHE A 87 0.00 -13.38 19.30
N SER A 88 0.80 -13.52 18.24
CA SER A 88 2.24 -13.25 18.23
C SER A 88 2.58 -11.90 17.58
N ALA A 89 3.82 -11.47 17.73
CA ALA A 89 4.36 -10.33 17.00
C ALA A 89 4.15 -10.46 15.48
N GLY A 90 3.89 -9.34 14.80
CA GLY A 90 3.55 -9.30 13.39
C GLY A 90 2.08 -9.60 13.07
N THR A 91 1.22 -9.74 14.07
CA THR A 91 -0.23 -9.85 13.92
C THR A 91 -0.82 -8.46 13.72
N LEU A 92 -1.74 -8.31 12.75
CA LEU A 92 -2.55 -7.11 12.56
C LEU A 92 -3.80 -7.21 13.43
N LEU A 93 -4.02 -6.20 14.28
CA LEU A 93 -5.21 -6.08 15.11
C LEU A 93 -6.22 -5.16 14.46
N ILE A 94 -7.50 -5.52 14.56
CA ILE A 94 -8.63 -4.64 14.25
C ILE A 94 -9.24 -4.20 15.57
N ILE A 95 -9.30 -2.89 15.76
CA ILE A 95 -9.67 -2.25 17.01
C ILE A 95 -10.95 -1.44 16.78
N LYS A 96 -11.90 -1.55 17.68
CA LYS A 96 -13.09 -0.71 17.71
C LYS A 96 -12.96 0.26 18.87
N GLU A 97 -13.23 1.53 18.61
CA GLU A 97 -13.25 2.56 19.64
C GLU A 97 -14.34 2.26 20.67
N GLU A 98 -13.94 2.06 21.89
CA GLU A 98 -14.83 1.83 23.03
C GLU A 98 -14.17 2.44 24.27
N LYS A 99 -14.99 3.10 25.10
CA LYS A 99 -14.54 3.70 26.38
C LYS A 99 -14.85 2.83 27.59
N GLU A 100 -15.68 1.81 27.39
CA GLU A 100 -16.02 0.83 28.39
C GLU A 100 -15.44 -0.53 28.03
N THR A 101 -15.04 -1.27 29.03
CA THR A 101 -14.48 -2.62 28.86
C THR A 101 -14.87 -3.53 30.02
N LYS A 102 -14.68 -4.83 29.83
CA LYS A 102 -14.99 -5.86 30.82
C LYS A 102 -13.81 -6.79 31.03
N PRO A 103 -13.71 -7.43 32.23
CA PRO A 103 -12.69 -8.45 32.43
C PRO A 103 -12.74 -9.54 31.36
N GLY A 104 -11.55 -9.94 30.85
CA GLY A 104 -11.36 -10.90 29.77
C GLY A 104 -11.27 -10.31 28.37
N GLU A 105 -11.68 -9.06 28.14
CA GLU A 105 -11.51 -8.39 26.86
C GLU A 105 -10.06 -7.98 26.62
N ILE A 106 -9.66 -7.95 25.35
CA ILE A 106 -8.34 -7.44 24.95
C ILE A 106 -8.52 -6.00 24.51
N VAL A 107 -7.77 -5.11 25.12
CA VAL A 107 -7.89 -3.67 24.90
C VAL A 107 -6.56 -3.06 24.47
N VAL A 108 -6.67 -1.90 23.81
CA VAL A 108 -5.56 -1.04 23.47
C VAL A 108 -5.67 0.23 24.31
N TYR A 109 -4.62 0.57 25.01
CA TYR A 109 -4.56 1.78 25.82
C TYR A 109 -3.24 2.50 25.67
N GLN A 110 -3.24 3.80 25.99
CA GLN A 110 -2.06 4.65 25.96
C GLN A 110 -1.37 4.60 27.31
N ALA A 111 -0.10 4.18 27.32
CA ALA A 111 0.76 4.26 28.48
C ALA A 111 1.97 5.14 28.13
N GLU A 112 2.03 6.32 28.73
CA GLU A 112 3.03 7.33 28.38
C GLU A 112 3.02 7.62 26.86
N GLU A 113 4.10 7.27 26.15
CA GLU A 113 4.24 7.46 24.70
C GLU A 113 3.95 6.20 23.88
N GLU A 114 3.58 5.08 24.53
CA GLU A 114 3.39 3.78 23.85
C GLU A 114 1.93 3.32 23.86
N LEU A 115 1.52 2.63 22.80
CA LEU A 115 0.28 1.90 22.74
C LEU A 115 0.49 0.46 23.22
N ILE A 116 -0.20 0.09 24.28
CA ILE A 116 -0.12 -1.25 24.87
C ILE A 116 -1.40 -2.02 24.55
N VAL A 117 -1.24 -3.30 24.25
CA VAL A 117 -2.34 -4.22 23.94
C VAL A 117 -2.30 -5.36 24.93
N HIS A 118 -3.19 -5.38 25.91
CA HIS A 118 -3.24 -6.41 26.95
C HIS A 118 -4.67 -6.81 27.28
N ARG A 119 -4.82 -7.88 28.05
CA ARG A 119 -6.11 -8.40 28.51
C ARG A 119 -6.52 -7.74 29.82
N VAL A 120 -7.78 -7.34 29.91
CA VAL A 120 -8.37 -6.77 31.11
C VAL A 120 -8.52 -7.86 32.17
N ILE A 121 -7.99 -7.62 33.37
CA ILE A 121 -8.07 -8.48 34.53
C ILE A 121 -9.20 -8.02 35.46
N SER A 122 -9.24 -6.71 35.77
CA SER A 122 -10.29 -6.13 36.58
C SER A 122 -10.66 -4.72 36.14
N VAL A 123 -11.86 -4.31 36.45
CA VAL A 123 -12.39 -2.96 36.25
C VAL A 123 -13.09 -2.55 37.54
N GLU A 124 -12.64 -1.45 38.16
CA GLU A 124 -13.20 -0.88 39.39
C GLU A 124 -13.48 0.61 39.15
N GLY A 125 -14.73 0.93 38.84
CA GLY A 125 -15.10 2.28 38.40
C GLY A 125 -14.32 2.69 37.15
N ASP A 126 -13.56 3.74 37.25
CA ASP A 126 -12.71 4.26 36.15
C ASP A 126 -11.31 3.62 36.10
N ILE A 127 -10.98 2.75 37.04
CA ILE A 127 -9.65 2.13 37.10
C ILE A 127 -9.69 0.75 36.41
N ILE A 128 -8.77 0.55 35.51
CA ILE A 128 -8.62 -0.68 34.73
C ILE A 128 -7.24 -1.28 35.03
N VAL A 129 -7.21 -2.58 35.27
CA VAL A 129 -5.98 -3.38 35.40
C VAL A 129 -5.92 -4.37 34.26
N THR A 130 -4.80 -4.39 33.57
CA THR A 130 -4.56 -5.30 32.46
C THR A 130 -3.34 -6.18 32.71
N LYS A 131 -3.18 -7.21 31.88
CA LYS A 131 -2.01 -8.07 31.87
C LYS A 131 -1.83 -8.69 30.49
N GLY A 132 -0.58 -8.75 30.00
CA GLY A 132 -0.26 -9.57 28.85
C GLY A 132 -0.41 -11.06 29.14
N ASP A 133 -0.95 -11.80 28.21
CA ASP A 133 -1.23 -13.24 28.40
C ASP A 133 0.06 -14.05 28.72
N ALA A 134 1.20 -13.65 28.14
CA ALA A 134 2.51 -14.23 28.42
C ALA A 134 3.21 -13.61 29.66
N ASN A 135 2.71 -12.51 30.20
CA ASN A 135 3.36 -11.82 31.30
C ASN A 135 3.06 -12.54 32.64
N THR A 136 3.98 -12.45 33.59
CA THR A 136 3.78 -12.97 34.95
C THR A 136 3.13 -11.96 35.89
N VAL A 137 3.25 -10.67 35.61
CA VAL A 137 2.83 -9.55 36.44
C VAL A 137 1.75 -8.74 35.74
N CYS A 138 0.81 -8.19 36.49
CA CYS A 138 -0.17 -7.22 35.98
C CYS A 138 0.50 -5.89 35.66
N ASP A 139 -0.09 -5.16 34.76
CA ASP A 139 0.31 -3.79 34.42
C ASP A 139 -0.06 -2.83 35.55
N ARG A 140 0.50 -1.64 35.55
CA ARG A 140 0.08 -0.57 36.46
C ARG A 140 -1.37 -0.19 36.14
N PRO A 141 -2.24 -0.02 37.18
CA PRO A 141 -3.60 0.45 36.96
C PRO A 141 -3.62 1.77 36.20
N PHE A 142 -4.53 1.92 35.26
CA PHE A 142 -4.74 3.13 34.50
C PHE A 142 -6.21 3.54 34.48
N ARG A 143 -6.50 4.78 34.10
CA ARG A 143 -7.86 5.29 34.02
C ARG A 143 -8.46 5.03 32.63
N SER A 144 -9.79 4.92 32.59
CA SER A 144 -10.56 4.67 31.38
C SER A 144 -10.35 5.73 30.26
N ASP A 145 -9.86 6.92 30.58
CA ASP A 145 -9.50 7.96 29.59
C ASP A 145 -8.30 7.57 28.71
N ALA A 146 -7.40 6.74 29.23
CA ALA A 146 -6.28 6.20 28.46
C ALA A 146 -6.70 5.06 27.51
N LEU A 147 -7.90 4.50 27.68
CA LEU A 147 -8.43 3.43 26.81
C LEU A 147 -8.70 4.00 25.42
N LYS A 148 -8.11 3.38 24.40
CA LYS A 148 -8.33 3.72 22.98
C LYS A 148 -9.43 2.88 22.35
N GLY A 149 -9.53 1.61 22.73
CA GLY A 149 -10.56 0.73 22.21
C GLY A 149 -10.30 -0.74 22.50
N ARG A 150 -11.22 -1.58 22.01
CA ARG A 150 -11.19 -3.02 22.18
C ARG A 150 -10.79 -3.73 20.88
N VAL A 151 -9.96 -4.76 20.98
CA VAL A 151 -9.62 -5.64 19.87
C VAL A 151 -10.83 -6.53 19.54
N ILE A 152 -11.34 -6.42 18.32
CA ILE A 152 -12.50 -7.18 17.84
C ILE A 152 -12.12 -8.33 16.91
N ALA A 153 -10.95 -8.24 16.29
CA ALA A 153 -10.39 -9.30 15.42
C ALA A 153 -8.88 -9.14 15.29
N TRP A 154 -8.21 -10.21 14.90
CA TRP A 154 -6.78 -10.18 14.56
C TRP A 154 -6.47 -11.09 13.38
N ILE A 155 -5.46 -10.71 12.60
CA ILE A 155 -5.04 -11.43 11.40
C ILE A 155 -3.53 -11.70 11.53
N PRO A 156 -3.11 -12.96 11.74
CA PRO A 156 -1.72 -13.30 11.94
C PRO A 156 -0.90 -13.00 10.66
N TYR A 157 0.37 -12.68 10.84
CA TYR A 157 1.37 -12.42 9.80
C TYR A 157 1.15 -11.19 8.90
N VAL A 158 -0.04 -10.62 8.85
CA VAL A 158 -0.35 -9.48 7.96
C VAL A 158 0.42 -8.22 8.38
N GLY A 159 0.57 -8.00 9.68
CA GLY A 159 1.37 -6.88 10.18
C GLY A 159 2.86 -7.00 9.83
N ALA A 160 3.41 -8.21 9.86
CA ALA A 160 4.80 -8.45 9.43
C ALA A 160 4.99 -8.15 7.93
N ILE A 161 4.02 -8.55 7.08
CA ILE A 161 4.03 -8.22 5.64
C ILE A 161 3.90 -6.71 5.44
N ALA A 162 3.03 -6.04 6.18
CA ALA A 162 2.85 -4.59 6.10
C ALA A 162 4.17 -3.86 6.42
N ASN A 163 4.88 -4.24 7.49
CA ASN A 163 6.18 -3.67 7.85
C ASN A 163 7.25 -3.86 6.76
N ILE A 164 7.28 -5.02 6.10
CA ILE A 164 8.20 -5.26 4.97
C ILE A 164 7.84 -4.32 3.81
N LEU A 165 6.57 -4.21 3.45
CA LEU A 165 6.10 -3.36 2.36
C LEU A 165 6.40 -1.88 2.63
N GLU A 166 6.19 -1.40 3.85
CA GLU A 166 6.49 -0.03 4.25
C GLU A 166 7.95 0.38 4.04
N ASN A 167 8.88 -0.56 4.20
CA ASN A 167 10.30 -0.30 4.00
C ASN A 167 10.74 -0.51 2.54
N VAL A 168 10.21 -1.52 1.86
CA VAL A 168 10.64 -1.93 0.53
C VAL A 168 10.00 -1.08 -0.58
N VAL A 169 8.74 -0.69 -0.45
CA VAL A 169 8.01 0.06 -1.49
C VAL A 169 8.66 1.42 -1.80
N PRO A 170 9.02 2.27 -0.81
CA PRO A 170 9.71 3.54 -1.10
C PRO A 170 11.06 3.35 -1.80
N LEU A 171 11.81 2.33 -1.39
CA LEU A 171 13.12 2.02 -1.99
C LEU A 171 12.99 1.61 -3.46
N LEU A 172 12.05 0.72 -3.76
CA LEU A 172 11.78 0.27 -5.14
C LEU A 172 11.27 1.42 -6.02
N THR A 173 10.41 2.29 -5.50
CA THR A 173 9.92 3.44 -6.25
C THR A 173 11.03 4.44 -6.59
N ALA A 174 11.93 4.71 -5.64
CA ALA A 174 13.11 5.54 -5.87
C ALA A 174 14.02 4.93 -6.95
N LEU A 175 14.30 3.64 -6.88
CA LEU A 175 15.12 2.93 -7.86
C LEU A 175 14.51 2.96 -9.28
N ILE A 176 13.19 2.75 -9.39
CA ILE A 176 12.46 2.83 -10.66
C ILE A 176 12.54 4.25 -11.23
N LEU A 177 12.34 5.28 -10.40
CA LEU A 177 12.43 6.69 -10.81
C LEU A 177 13.82 7.04 -11.36
N VAL A 178 14.87 6.68 -10.62
CA VAL A 178 16.26 6.89 -11.06
C VAL A 178 16.51 6.19 -12.40
N THR A 179 16.09 4.93 -12.54
CA THR A 179 16.26 4.17 -13.79
C THR A 179 15.54 4.83 -14.96
N VAL A 180 14.33 5.34 -14.77
CA VAL A 180 13.54 6.04 -15.80
C VAL A 180 14.22 7.35 -16.20
N VAL A 181 14.71 8.12 -15.22
CA VAL A 181 15.40 9.39 -15.47
C VAL A 181 16.70 9.16 -16.25
N VAL A 182 17.54 8.23 -15.80
CA VAL A 182 18.81 7.88 -16.46
C VAL A 182 18.57 7.43 -17.90
N ARG A 183 17.57 6.56 -18.14
CA ARG A 183 17.21 6.14 -19.51
C ARG A 183 16.74 7.31 -20.37
N ARG A 184 16.04 8.29 -19.78
CA ARG A 184 15.55 9.45 -20.53
C ARG A 184 16.66 10.43 -20.90
N ILE A 185 17.65 10.61 -20.02
CA ILE A 185 18.84 11.44 -20.30
C ILE A 185 19.64 10.78 -21.42
N ARG A 186 19.99 9.51 -21.30
CA ARG A 186 20.76 8.77 -22.30
C ARG A 186 20.10 8.76 -23.70
N ASN A 187 18.76 8.71 -23.76
CA ASN A 187 18.04 8.74 -25.04
C ASN A 187 17.91 10.14 -25.65
N LYS A 188 18.38 11.21 -24.99
CA LYS A 188 18.46 12.57 -25.55
C LYS A 188 19.84 12.90 -26.13
N GLU A 189 20.85 12.13 -25.77
CA GLU A 189 22.23 12.32 -26.21
C GLU A 189 22.58 11.54 -27.52
N ILE A 190 21.62 10.76 -28.04
CA ILE A 190 21.68 10.06 -29.34
C ILE A 190 20.66 10.70 -30.30
#